data_c99d312bc9cbe38aba7e1078c36d2398
#
_entry.id   c99d312bc9cbe38aba7e1078c36d2398
#
_cell.length_a   1.000
_cell.length_b   1.000
_cell.length_c   1.000
_cell.angle_alpha   90.00
_cell.angle_beta   90.00
_cell.angle_gamma   90.00
#
_symmetry.space_group_name_H-M   'P 1'
#
loop_
_entity.id
_entity.type
_entity.pdbx_description
1 polymer ?
#
loop_
_entity_poly.entity_id
_entity_poly.type
_entity_poly.pdbx_seq_one_letter_code
_entity_poly.pdbx_strand_id
1 'polypeptide(L)' 'MKLSFGEKVRNLREDKDLNQTQLANKINMTQRKISYIECGKCEPSIDDIISFCKFFKVSSDYLIGLKEIKE' A
#
# COMPACT_ATOMS: atom_id res chain seq x y z
N MET A 1 -4.86 17.39 -5.60
CA MET A 1 -3.71 16.64 -6.09
C MET A 1 -3.87 15.16 -5.75
N LYS A 2 -3.65 14.29 -6.73
CA LYS A 2 -3.81 12.86 -6.51
C LYS A 2 -2.56 12.26 -5.89
N LEU A 3 -2.75 11.37 -4.93
CA LEU A 3 -1.66 10.64 -4.33
C LEU A 3 -1.23 9.51 -5.25
N SER A 4 0.07 9.21 -5.26
CA SER A 4 0.60 8.04 -5.95
C SER A 4 0.20 6.77 -5.19
N PHE A 5 0.38 5.61 -5.84
CA PHE A 5 0.13 4.32 -5.19
C PHE A 5 0.93 4.21 -3.88
N GLY A 6 2.22 4.53 -3.95
CA GLY A 6 3.07 4.44 -2.77
C GLY A 6 2.66 5.37 -1.64
N GLU A 7 2.23 6.58 -1.99
CA GLU A 7 1.75 7.52 -0.98
C GLU A 7 0.46 7.03 -0.33
N LYS A 8 -0.43 6.42 -1.09
CA LYS A 8 -1.65 5.83 -0.54
C LYS A 8 -1.34 4.69 0.42
N VAL A 9 -0.43 3.81 0.05
CA VAL A 9 0.00 2.71 0.93
C VAL A 9 0.58 3.27 2.23
N ARG A 10 1.45 4.27 2.12
CA ARG A 10 2.06 4.90 3.28
C ARG A 10 1.01 5.51 4.21
N ASN A 11 0.05 6.25 3.64
CA ASN A 11 -1.00 6.86 4.43
C ASN A 11 -1.86 5.82 5.14
N LEU A 12 -2.22 4.74 4.45
CA LEU A 12 -2.99 3.66 5.05
C LEU A 12 -2.21 2.97 6.16
N ARG A 13 -0.91 2.79 5.96
CA ARG A 13 -0.03 2.20 6.98
C ARG A 13 0.03 3.10 8.22
N GLU A 14 0.24 4.39 8.01
CA GLU A 14 0.33 5.34 9.12
C GLU A 14 -0.99 5.48 9.87
N ASP A 15 -2.11 5.39 9.17
CA ASP A 15 -3.43 5.40 9.81
C ASP A 15 -3.62 4.23 10.78
N LYS A 16 -2.91 3.13 10.57
CA LYS A 16 -2.95 1.97 11.45
C LYS A 16 -1.82 1.97 12.48
N ASP A 17 -1.05 3.04 12.55
CA ASP A 17 0.08 3.17 13.47
C ASP A 17 1.12 2.08 13.28
N LEU A 18 1.36 1.67 12.03
CA LEU A 18 2.35 0.65 11.71
C LEU A 18 3.57 1.29 11.07
N ASN A 19 4.76 0.80 11.43
CA ASN A 19 5.96 1.13 10.66
C ASN A 19 6.10 0.14 9.50
N GLN A 20 7.08 0.38 8.63
CA GLN A 20 7.26 -0.46 7.42
C GLN A 20 7.53 -1.92 7.76
N THR A 21 8.35 -2.17 8.80
CA THR A 21 8.67 -3.53 9.22
C THR A 21 7.43 -4.26 9.74
N GLN A 22 6.61 -3.57 10.52
CA GLN A 22 5.39 -4.16 11.05
C GLN A 22 4.41 -4.51 9.92
N LEU A 23 4.23 -3.61 8.97
CA LEU A 23 3.38 -3.90 7.82
C LEU A 23 3.92 -5.09 7.03
N ALA A 24 5.22 -5.09 6.75
CA ALA A 24 5.85 -6.16 5.98
C ALA A 24 5.58 -7.52 6.63
N ASN A 25 5.73 -7.61 7.95
CA ASN A 25 5.49 -8.86 8.66
C ASN A 25 4.03 -9.32 8.55
N LYS A 26 3.09 -8.38 8.55
CA LYS A 26 1.66 -8.72 8.50
C LYS A 26 1.20 -9.22 7.14
N ILE A 27 1.87 -8.79 6.07
CA ILE A 27 1.46 -9.19 4.71
C ILE A 27 2.53 -10.01 4.00
N ASN A 28 3.49 -10.51 4.77
CA ASN A 28 4.53 -11.44 4.28
C ASN A 28 5.37 -10.84 3.16
N MET A 29 5.77 -9.60 3.35
CA MET A 29 6.70 -8.89 2.47
C MET A 29 7.95 -8.51 3.24
N THR A 30 8.96 -7.98 2.55
CA THR A 30 10.15 -7.43 3.21
C THR A 30 9.95 -5.93 3.45
N GLN A 31 10.61 -5.42 4.47
CA GLN A 31 10.59 -3.97 4.74
C GLN A 31 11.17 -3.19 3.57
N ARG A 32 12.22 -3.72 2.93
CA ARG A 32 12.83 -3.08 1.75
C ARG A 32 11.81 -2.91 0.64
N LYS A 33 11.03 -3.95 0.36
CA LYS A 33 10.01 -3.90 -0.69
C LYS A 33 8.95 -2.86 -0.39
N ILE A 34 8.48 -2.81 0.87
CA ILE A 34 7.51 -1.80 1.30
C ILE A 34 8.09 -0.40 1.08
N SER A 35 9.33 -0.19 1.50
CA SER A 35 10.00 1.10 1.34
C SER A 35 10.07 1.52 -0.13
N TYR A 36 10.48 0.60 -1.00
CA TYR A 36 10.60 0.90 -2.42
C TYR A 36 9.25 1.20 -3.07
N ILE A 37 8.21 0.48 -2.67
CA ILE A 37 6.86 0.74 -3.19
C ILE A 37 6.38 2.13 -2.74
N GLU A 38 6.59 2.46 -1.47
CA GLU A 38 6.16 3.76 -0.94
C GLU A 38 6.90 4.92 -1.60
N CYS A 39 8.16 4.71 -1.99
CA CYS A 39 8.96 5.74 -2.64
C CYS A 39 8.79 5.77 -4.17
N GLY A 40 8.03 4.85 -4.73
CA GLY A 40 7.84 4.78 -6.18
C GLY A 40 9.01 4.16 -6.94
N LYS A 41 9.95 3.51 -6.24
CA LYS A 41 11.11 2.87 -6.87
C LYS A 41 10.82 1.46 -7.36
N CYS A 42 9.73 0.87 -6.90
CA CYS A 42 9.33 -0.48 -7.27
C CYS A 42 7.83 -0.46 -7.54
N GLU A 43 7.43 -0.99 -8.69
CA GLU A 43 6.02 -1.11 -9.00
C GLU A 43 5.46 -2.36 -8.33
N PRO A 44 4.28 -2.26 -7.70
CA PRO A 44 3.68 -3.43 -7.08
C PRO A 44 3.19 -4.40 -8.14
N SER A 45 3.32 -5.70 -7.86
CA SER A 45 2.70 -6.73 -8.70
C SER A 45 1.21 -6.80 -8.39
N ILE A 46 0.47 -7.56 -9.20
CA ILE A 46 -0.95 -7.78 -8.93
C ILE A 46 -1.14 -8.43 -7.56
N ASP A 47 -0.29 -9.40 -7.22
CA ASP A 47 -0.36 -10.06 -5.91
C ASP A 47 -0.11 -9.07 -4.77
N ASP A 48 0.81 -8.14 -4.96
CA ASP A 48 1.07 -7.10 -3.98
C ASP A 48 -0.16 -6.22 -3.77
N ILE A 49 -0.79 -5.81 -4.85
CA ILE A 49 -2.00 -4.99 -4.79
C ILE A 49 -3.10 -5.72 -4.03
N ILE A 50 -3.30 -6.99 -4.33
CA ILE A 50 -4.29 -7.81 -3.65
C ILE A 50 -3.99 -7.88 -2.14
N SER A 51 -2.72 -8.08 -1.79
CA SER A 51 -2.31 -8.14 -0.37
C SER A 51 -2.63 -6.84 0.37
N PHE A 52 -2.32 -5.70 -0.24
CA PHE A 52 -2.63 -4.41 0.35
C PHE A 52 -4.14 -4.20 0.50
N CYS A 53 -4.91 -4.55 -0.55
CA CYS A 53 -6.35 -4.37 -0.52
C CYS A 53 -7.00 -5.20 0.59
N LYS A 54 -6.56 -6.44 0.73
CA LYS A 54 -7.11 -7.33 1.77
C LYS A 54 -6.75 -6.85 3.16
N PHE A 55 -5.49 -6.44 3.35
CA PHE A 55 -5.05 -6.02 4.67
C PHE A 55 -5.69 -4.70 5.09
N PHE A 56 -5.69 -3.72 4.19
CA PHE A 56 -6.24 -2.39 4.49
C PHE A 56 -7.75 -2.31 4.29
N LYS A 57 -8.37 -3.33 3.70
CA LYS A 57 -9.80 -3.38 3.43
C LYS A 57 -10.25 -2.21 2.56
N VAL A 58 -9.48 -1.95 1.52
CA VAL A 58 -9.79 -0.92 0.51
C VAL A 58 -9.89 -1.58 -0.85
N SER A 59 -10.56 -0.91 -1.79
CA SER A 59 -10.70 -1.43 -3.15
C SER A 59 -9.41 -1.24 -3.93
N SER A 60 -9.17 -2.12 -4.91
CA SER A 60 -8.05 -1.95 -5.83
C SER A 60 -8.23 -0.68 -6.66
N ASP A 61 -9.48 -0.32 -6.99
CA ASP A 61 -9.75 0.89 -7.75
C ASP A 61 -9.23 2.14 -7.04
N TYR A 62 -9.38 2.20 -5.72
CA TYR A 62 -8.83 3.30 -4.96
C TYR A 62 -7.30 3.32 -5.03
N LEU A 63 -6.67 2.17 -4.80
CA LEU A 63 -5.21 2.10 -4.76
C LEU A 63 -4.56 2.42 -6.11
N ILE A 64 -5.16 1.95 -7.21
CA ILE A 64 -4.58 2.20 -8.54
C ILE A 64 -5.06 3.51 -9.16
N GLY A 65 -5.88 4.28 -8.44
CA GLY A 65 -6.23 5.63 -8.85
C GLY A 65 -7.48 5.78 -9.69
N LEU A 66 -8.31 4.73 -9.79
CA LEU A 66 -9.55 4.81 -10.56
C LEU A 66 -10.70 5.47 -9.80
N LYS A 67 -10.57 5.58 -8.47
CA LYS A 67 -11.52 6.35 -7.68
C LYS A 67 -10.84 6.94 -6.45
N GLU A 68 -11.44 7.99 -5.89
CA GLU A 68 -10.86 8.74 -4.79
C GLU A 68 -11.34 8.26 -3.43
N ILE A 69 -12.38 7.45 -3.36
CA ILE A 69 -12.97 6.95 -2.11
C ILE A 69 -12.37 5.60 -1.77
N LYS A 70 -11.98 5.41 -0.51
CA LYS A 70 -11.32 4.18 -0.05
C LYS A 70 -12.19 2.93 -0.16
N GLU A 71 -13.48 3.08 -0.07
CA GLU A 71 -14.43 1.97 -0.10
C GLU A 71 -14.62 1.41 -1.49
#